data_933665e6c1fb5ea60ddd1f6b37e7484c
#
_entry.id   933665e6c1fb5ea60ddd1f6b37e7484c
#
_cell.length_a   1.000
_cell.length_b   1.000
_cell.length_c   1.000
_cell.angle_alpha   90.00
_cell.angle_beta   90.00
_cell.angle_gamma   90.00
#
_symmetry.space_group_name_H-M   'P 1'
#
loop_
_entity.id
_entity.type
_entity.pdbx_description
1 polymer ?
#
loop_
_entity_poly.entity_id
_entity_poly.type
_entity_poly.pdbx_seq_one_letter_code
_entity_poly.pdbx_strand_id
1 'polypeptide(L)'
;MPELIAPPIKETTVAQYTKVLKPLLDPVIENFLKHSPWKLIELVKQHGSPLNLVWPHAFEANVQALQSVLKKHNIDHEIFYGAKANKSQCLLAAAASSGIGTDVSSLFELQAALRAGTEAENLCATGPAKTNAFHQALVQGGSLICVDSREEFSELKALLDTSPSPAKARVLLRYRPTNCPSSRFGMGADDVFQCLQWLTEHRESLHFEGFHFHLGGYGYETRVQAFHEVTGFFDAAREMGLDPVMIDIGGGLPMRYVDPRQYDSFLQNDNNPGHYQNRRVPHSYYPYGSSLTACQWLDLFLASEHSPEKTIAGYLKSQNIKLALEPGRSLVDQAAVTVFRVTRTKQLADNKVVIFAEGSSFSACETWFSSEYLVDPILITSKESRHVPMQAYIAGHSCLDDDVITHRLINFETTPQTGDLLIYANTAGYQMDLLENEFHRHPLPRRLMATCCTEGNYAFTPDY
;
A
#
# COMPACT_ATOMS: atom_id res chain seq x y z
N MET A 1 66.28 -2.77 -22.41
CA MET A 1 64.88 -2.52 -22.10
C MET A 1 64.23 -3.85 -21.78
N PRO A 2 63.77 -4.12 -20.57
CA PRO A 2 63.06 -5.37 -20.29
C PRO A 2 61.59 -5.27 -20.79
N GLU A 3 61.19 -6.31 -21.52
CA GLU A 3 59.83 -6.49 -22.01
C GLU A 3 58.87 -6.62 -20.82
N LEU A 4 57.84 -5.75 -20.75
CA LEU A 4 56.72 -5.84 -19.86
C LEU A 4 55.81 -7.01 -20.31
N ILE A 5 55.97 -8.15 -19.66
CA ILE A 5 55.03 -9.27 -19.78
C ILE A 5 53.73 -8.86 -19.08
N ALA A 6 52.67 -8.66 -19.85
CA ALA A 6 51.34 -8.45 -19.30
C ALA A 6 50.91 -9.67 -18.43
N PRO A 7 50.33 -9.47 -17.26
CA PRO A 7 49.84 -10.58 -16.47
C PRO A 7 48.72 -11.32 -17.19
N PRO A 8 48.58 -12.65 -17.00
CA PRO A 8 47.55 -13.42 -17.64
C PRO A 8 46.17 -12.93 -17.20
N ILE A 9 45.30 -12.73 -18.19
CA ILE A 9 43.89 -12.44 -17.99
C ILE A 9 43.32 -13.61 -17.17
N LYS A 10 43.03 -13.38 -15.89
CA LYS A 10 42.28 -14.34 -15.08
C LYS A 10 40.92 -14.53 -15.76
N GLU A 11 40.62 -15.78 -16.12
CA GLU A 11 39.30 -16.21 -16.55
C GLU A 11 38.28 -15.63 -15.56
N THR A 12 37.46 -14.74 -16.07
CA THR A 12 36.36 -14.15 -15.34
C THR A 12 35.40 -15.29 -15.01
N THR A 13 35.34 -15.69 -13.75
CA THR A 13 34.28 -16.52 -13.20
C THR A 13 32.98 -15.98 -13.76
N VAL A 14 32.20 -16.84 -14.43
CA VAL A 14 30.85 -16.54 -14.93
C VAL A 14 30.09 -15.84 -13.79
N ALA A 15 29.81 -14.56 -13.97
CA ALA A 15 29.10 -13.79 -12.97
C ALA A 15 27.76 -14.50 -12.73
N GLN A 16 27.54 -14.93 -11.51
CA GLN A 16 26.29 -15.57 -11.13
C GLN A 16 25.23 -14.49 -11.27
N TYR A 17 24.37 -14.62 -12.31
CA TYR A 17 23.34 -13.63 -12.59
C TYR A 17 22.38 -13.49 -11.40
N THR A 18 22.01 -12.26 -11.09
CA THR A 18 20.98 -11.96 -10.08
C THR A 18 19.66 -12.65 -10.46
N LYS A 19 18.90 -13.01 -9.45
CA LYS A 19 17.56 -13.60 -9.68
C LYS A 19 16.63 -12.57 -10.29
N VAL A 20 15.86 -13.00 -11.27
CA VAL A 20 14.85 -12.16 -11.93
C VAL A 20 13.59 -12.14 -11.05
N LEU A 21 13.07 -10.95 -10.76
CA LEU A 21 11.80 -10.73 -10.08
C LEU A 21 10.81 -10.07 -11.05
N LYS A 22 10.34 -10.88 -12.00
CA LYS A 22 9.41 -10.43 -13.03
C LYS A 22 8.07 -10.00 -12.40
N PRO A 23 7.55 -8.79 -12.73
CA PRO A 23 6.27 -8.33 -12.19
C PRO A 23 5.10 -9.19 -12.66
N LEU A 24 4.15 -9.44 -11.76
CA LEU A 24 2.79 -9.83 -12.12
C LEU A 24 2.03 -8.58 -12.57
N LEU A 25 1.23 -8.72 -13.60
CA LEU A 25 0.47 -7.62 -14.19
C LEU A 25 -1.00 -7.99 -14.32
N ASP A 26 -1.87 -7.01 -14.10
CA ASP A 26 -3.25 -7.12 -14.55
C ASP A 26 -3.29 -7.36 -16.07
N PRO A 27 -4.17 -8.23 -16.58
CA PRO A 27 -4.21 -8.57 -18.00
C PRO A 27 -4.42 -7.38 -18.95
N VAL A 28 -5.15 -6.34 -18.52
CA VAL A 28 -5.37 -5.12 -19.33
C VAL A 28 -4.08 -4.31 -19.43
N ILE A 29 -3.34 -4.21 -18.30
CA ILE A 29 -2.05 -3.52 -18.26
C ILE A 29 -1.01 -4.29 -19.08
N GLU A 30 -0.95 -5.60 -18.93
CA GLU A 30 -0.04 -6.44 -19.74
C GLU A 30 -0.32 -6.29 -21.24
N ASN A 31 -1.58 -6.35 -21.63
CA ASN A 31 -2.01 -6.14 -23.02
C ASN A 31 -1.63 -4.76 -23.55
N PHE A 32 -1.82 -3.70 -22.74
CA PHE A 32 -1.42 -2.34 -23.08
C PHE A 32 0.10 -2.23 -23.30
N LEU A 33 0.90 -2.72 -22.37
CA LEU A 33 2.37 -2.66 -22.46
C LEU A 33 2.90 -3.45 -23.65
N LYS A 34 2.26 -4.57 -24.01
CA LYS A 34 2.65 -5.43 -25.11
C LYS A 34 2.27 -4.88 -26.49
N HIS A 35 1.08 -4.30 -26.61
CA HIS A 35 0.52 -3.95 -27.92
C HIS A 35 0.47 -2.45 -28.20
N SER A 36 0.68 -1.59 -27.20
CA SER A 36 0.65 -0.14 -27.34
C SER A 36 1.85 0.58 -26.69
N PRO A 37 3.07 0.02 -26.73
CA PRO A 37 4.23 0.62 -26.04
C PRO A 37 4.57 2.03 -26.57
N TRP A 38 4.33 2.29 -27.85
CA TRP A 38 4.50 3.61 -28.47
C TRP A 38 3.66 4.70 -27.80
N LYS A 39 2.49 4.35 -27.28
CA LYS A 39 1.60 5.30 -26.61
C LYS A 39 2.20 5.77 -25.28
N LEU A 40 2.96 4.92 -24.56
CA LEU A 40 3.74 5.34 -23.39
C LEU A 40 4.80 6.36 -23.73
N ILE A 41 5.50 6.19 -24.85
CA ILE A 41 6.52 7.14 -25.31
C ILE A 41 5.87 8.50 -25.58
N GLU A 42 4.69 8.54 -26.21
CA GLU A 42 3.93 9.77 -26.43
C GLU A 42 3.48 10.42 -25.11
N LEU A 43 2.94 9.63 -24.19
CA LEU A 43 2.49 10.14 -22.87
C LEU A 43 3.65 10.74 -22.07
N VAL A 44 4.81 10.08 -22.04
CA VAL A 44 6.00 10.62 -21.38
C VAL A 44 6.53 11.89 -22.07
N LYS A 45 6.43 11.99 -23.40
CA LYS A 45 6.76 13.25 -24.10
C LYS A 45 5.79 14.40 -23.73
N GLN A 46 4.52 14.09 -23.55
CA GLN A 46 3.48 15.08 -23.25
C GLN A 46 3.46 15.49 -21.77
N HIS A 47 3.65 14.52 -20.85
CA HIS A 47 3.43 14.73 -19.42
C HIS A 47 4.71 14.76 -18.60
N GLY A 48 5.85 14.38 -19.18
CA GLY A 48 7.14 14.31 -18.47
C GLY A 48 7.41 12.94 -17.84
N SER A 49 8.53 12.86 -17.11
CA SER A 49 8.98 11.69 -16.37
C SER A 49 9.42 12.15 -14.96
N PRO A 50 9.17 11.36 -13.90
CA PRO A 50 8.39 10.12 -13.88
C PRO A 50 6.91 10.35 -14.21
N LEU A 51 6.26 9.32 -14.76
CA LEU A 51 4.82 9.36 -15.06
C LEU A 51 4.11 8.18 -14.39
N ASN A 52 3.10 8.48 -13.60
CA ASN A 52 2.26 7.48 -12.94
C ASN A 52 0.99 7.22 -13.75
N LEU A 53 0.71 5.96 -14.05
CA LEU A 53 -0.53 5.53 -14.69
C LEU A 53 -1.30 4.63 -13.74
N VAL A 54 -2.58 4.95 -13.49
CA VAL A 54 -3.44 4.25 -12.54
C VAL A 54 -4.67 3.70 -13.28
N TRP A 55 -4.98 2.44 -13.05
CA TRP A 55 -6.12 1.73 -13.64
C TRP A 55 -7.17 1.40 -12.57
N PRO A 56 -8.26 2.18 -12.44
CA PRO A 56 -9.30 1.94 -11.43
C PRO A 56 -9.97 0.57 -11.52
N HIS A 57 -10.12 0.01 -12.73
CA HIS A 57 -10.76 -1.31 -12.91
C HIS A 57 -10.08 -2.43 -12.12
N ALA A 58 -8.73 -2.41 -11.98
CA ALA A 58 -8.00 -3.40 -11.19
C ALA A 58 -8.33 -3.26 -9.70
N PHE A 59 -8.46 -2.03 -9.21
CA PHE A 59 -8.93 -1.75 -7.85
C PHE A 59 -10.37 -2.28 -7.64
N GLU A 60 -11.28 -1.98 -8.57
CA GLU A 60 -12.67 -2.45 -8.50
C GLU A 60 -12.76 -3.98 -8.49
N ALA A 61 -11.94 -4.66 -9.30
CA ALA A 61 -11.84 -6.12 -9.30
C ALA A 61 -11.35 -6.67 -7.95
N ASN A 62 -10.36 -6.03 -7.32
CA ASN A 62 -9.86 -6.40 -6.00
C ASN A 62 -10.93 -6.21 -4.91
N VAL A 63 -11.71 -5.12 -4.97
CA VAL A 63 -12.84 -4.90 -4.06
C VAL A 63 -13.89 -6.00 -4.21
N GLN A 64 -14.33 -6.29 -5.44
CA GLN A 64 -15.32 -7.32 -5.73
C GLN A 64 -14.86 -8.71 -5.24
N ALA A 65 -13.57 -9.01 -5.40
CA ALA A 65 -13.00 -10.27 -4.95
C ALA A 65 -13.08 -10.41 -3.41
N LEU A 66 -12.72 -9.37 -2.64
CA LEU A 66 -12.86 -9.38 -1.18
C LEU A 66 -14.33 -9.46 -0.74
N GLN A 67 -15.22 -8.68 -1.35
CA GLN A 67 -16.66 -8.73 -1.06
C GLN A 67 -17.24 -10.13 -1.33
N SER A 68 -16.73 -10.84 -2.34
CA SER A 68 -17.17 -12.20 -2.66
C SER A 68 -16.82 -13.20 -1.55
N VAL A 69 -15.66 -13.04 -0.90
CA VAL A 69 -15.26 -13.86 0.25
C VAL A 69 -16.19 -13.59 1.44
N LEU A 70 -16.45 -12.33 1.76
CA LEU A 70 -17.33 -11.94 2.87
C LEU A 70 -18.77 -12.45 2.65
N LYS A 71 -19.28 -12.34 1.43
CA LYS A 71 -20.59 -12.90 1.03
C LYS A 71 -20.62 -14.44 1.13
N LYS A 72 -19.56 -15.14 0.73
CA LYS A 72 -19.43 -16.60 0.89
C LYS A 72 -19.61 -17.02 2.34
N HIS A 73 -19.04 -16.27 3.28
CA HIS A 73 -19.18 -16.53 4.72
C HIS A 73 -20.50 -15.98 5.31
N ASN A 74 -21.31 -15.29 4.52
CA ASN A 74 -22.56 -14.64 4.95
C ASN A 74 -22.39 -13.78 6.18
N ILE A 75 -21.43 -12.83 6.13
CA ILE A 75 -21.06 -11.91 7.21
C ILE A 75 -21.49 -10.51 6.84
N ASP A 76 -22.11 -9.80 7.79
CA ASP A 76 -22.28 -8.36 7.70
C ASP A 76 -20.91 -7.68 7.78
N HIS A 77 -20.65 -6.74 6.87
CA HIS A 77 -19.31 -6.19 6.73
C HIS A 77 -19.27 -4.76 6.21
N GLU A 78 -18.19 -4.08 6.54
CA GLU A 78 -17.75 -2.84 5.91
C GLU A 78 -16.31 -2.94 5.44
N ILE A 79 -16.00 -2.32 4.31
CA ILE A 79 -14.63 -2.19 3.80
C ILE A 79 -14.35 -0.70 3.68
N PHE A 80 -13.27 -0.24 4.32
CA PHE A 80 -12.79 1.13 4.20
C PHE A 80 -11.46 1.13 3.41
N TYR A 81 -11.46 1.71 2.22
CA TYR A 81 -10.21 1.86 1.47
C TYR A 81 -9.24 2.78 2.22
N GLY A 82 -8.07 2.26 2.62
CA GLY A 82 -7.05 3.08 3.27
C GLY A 82 -6.46 4.11 2.31
N ALA A 83 -6.96 5.35 2.32
CA ALA A 83 -6.53 6.43 1.42
C ALA A 83 -5.03 6.73 1.48
N LYS A 84 -4.39 6.44 2.61
CA LYS A 84 -2.93 6.52 2.80
C LYS A 84 -2.13 5.69 1.80
N ALA A 85 -2.72 4.63 1.22
CA ALA A 85 -2.03 3.78 0.27
C ALA A 85 -1.83 4.44 -1.09
N ASN A 86 -2.79 5.26 -1.54
CA ASN A 86 -2.66 6.04 -2.78
C ASN A 86 -3.67 7.20 -2.81
N LYS A 87 -3.21 8.40 -3.15
CA LYS A 87 -3.99 9.65 -3.16
C LYS A 87 -4.73 9.92 -4.48
N SER A 88 -4.71 8.97 -5.43
CA SER A 88 -5.40 9.11 -6.72
C SER A 88 -6.89 9.39 -6.53
N GLN A 89 -7.40 10.46 -7.12
CA GLN A 89 -8.82 10.77 -7.07
C GLN A 89 -9.67 9.70 -7.76
N CYS A 90 -9.16 9.11 -8.83
CA CYS A 90 -9.83 8.02 -9.51
C CYS A 90 -9.99 6.75 -8.65
N LEU A 91 -9.06 6.46 -7.74
CA LEU A 91 -9.19 5.33 -6.81
C LEU A 91 -10.19 5.62 -5.69
N LEU A 92 -10.23 6.85 -5.16
CA LEU A 92 -11.26 7.27 -4.21
C LEU A 92 -12.66 7.21 -4.85
N ALA A 93 -12.80 7.67 -6.11
CA ALA A 93 -14.05 7.57 -6.85
C ALA A 93 -14.46 6.11 -7.13
N ALA A 94 -13.47 5.24 -7.44
CA ALA A 94 -13.71 3.81 -7.61
C ALA A 94 -14.15 3.13 -6.29
N ALA A 95 -13.61 3.56 -5.14
CA ALA A 95 -14.06 3.08 -3.83
C ALA A 95 -15.54 3.46 -3.58
N ALA A 96 -15.90 4.73 -3.79
CA ALA A 96 -17.27 5.21 -3.65
C ALA A 96 -18.24 4.47 -4.59
N SER A 97 -17.88 4.32 -5.87
CA SER A 97 -18.71 3.62 -6.86
C SER A 97 -18.82 2.12 -6.61
N SER A 98 -17.84 1.51 -5.96
CA SER A 98 -17.86 0.10 -5.52
C SER A 98 -18.68 -0.13 -4.26
N GLY A 99 -19.25 0.94 -3.67
CA GLY A 99 -20.07 0.86 -2.46
C GLY A 99 -19.25 0.53 -1.21
N ILE A 100 -17.98 0.91 -1.15
CA ILE A 100 -17.13 0.80 0.04
C ILE A 100 -16.78 2.18 0.59
N GLY A 101 -16.49 2.24 1.89
CA GLY A 101 -16.04 3.44 2.55
C GLY A 101 -14.56 3.78 2.31
N THR A 102 -14.10 4.83 2.97
CA THR A 102 -12.69 5.25 2.92
C THR A 102 -12.15 5.51 4.32
N ASP A 103 -11.00 4.92 4.66
CA ASP A 103 -10.21 5.25 5.86
C ASP A 103 -9.33 6.45 5.58
N VAL A 104 -9.49 7.51 6.37
CA VAL A 104 -8.79 8.79 6.27
C VAL A 104 -8.06 9.13 7.56
N SER A 105 -6.87 9.74 7.45
CA SER A 105 -6.03 10.08 8.61
C SER A 105 -5.78 11.59 8.75
N SER A 106 -6.43 12.40 7.92
CA SER A 106 -6.31 13.86 7.96
C SER A 106 -7.55 14.56 7.39
N LEU A 107 -7.73 15.82 7.74
CA LEU A 107 -8.79 16.68 7.18
C LEU A 107 -8.67 16.77 5.63
N PHE A 108 -7.46 16.76 5.11
CA PHE A 108 -7.22 16.84 3.66
C PHE A 108 -7.62 15.55 2.93
N GLU A 109 -7.36 14.38 3.52
CA GLU A 109 -7.83 13.10 2.98
C GLU A 109 -9.37 13.00 3.05
N LEU A 110 -9.99 13.45 4.16
CA LEU A 110 -11.44 13.55 4.27
C LEU A 110 -12.03 14.40 3.15
N GLN A 111 -11.50 15.60 2.93
CA GLN A 111 -11.96 16.49 1.87
C GLN A 111 -11.77 15.87 0.47
N ALA A 112 -10.66 15.13 0.25
CA ALA A 112 -10.41 14.45 -1.01
C ALA A 112 -11.43 13.31 -1.24
N ALA A 113 -11.73 12.51 -0.23
CA ALA A 113 -12.72 11.43 -0.31
C ALA A 113 -14.14 11.98 -0.57
N LEU A 114 -14.54 13.05 0.11
CA LEU A 114 -15.83 13.72 -0.15
C LEU A 114 -15.93 14.26 -1.58
N ARG A 115 -14.87 14.90 -2.11
CA ARG A 115 -14.83 15.35 -3.51
C ARG A 115 -14.93 14.21 -4.51
N ALA A 116 -14.41 13.04 -4.16
CA ALA A 116 -14.47 11.84 -5.00
C ALA A 116 -15.84 11.12 -4.95
N GLY A 117 -16.77 11.59 -4.09
CA GLY A 117 -18.13 11.06 -4.01
C GLY A 117 -18.36 10.07 -2.86
N THR A 118 -17.40 9.91 -1.93
CA THR A 118 -17.66 9.13 -0.71
C THR A 118 -18.60 9.91 0.19
N GLU A 119 -19.71 9.32 0.61
CA GLU A 119 -20.60 9.90 1.60
C GLU A 119 -19.90 9.99 2.97
N ALA A 120 -20.13 11.09 3.71
CA ALA A 120 -19.46 11.33 4.97
C ALA A 120 -19.67 10.22 6.03
N GLU A 121 -20.84 9.59 6.01
CA GLU A 121 -21.19 8.47 6.89
C GLU A 121 -20.38 7.19 6.61
N ASN A 122 -19.85 7.07 5.40
CA ASN A 122 -19.03 5.96 4.93
C ASN A 122 -17.51 6.23 5.09
N LEU A 123 -17.15 7.28 5.85
CA LEU A 123 -15.76 7.55 6.21
C LEU A 123 -15.44 7.00 7.59
N CYS A 124 -14.29 6.35 7.70
CA CYS A 124 -13.65 5.98 8.96
C CYS A 124 -12.41 6.83 9.15
N ALA A 125 -12.20 7.40 10.32
CA ALA A 125 -11.02 8.22 10.59
C ALA A 125 -10.09 7.53 11.59
N THR A 126 -8.94 7.09 11.11
CA THR A 126 -7.88 6.49 11.93
C THR A 126 -6.70 7.44 12.15
N GLY A 127 -5.73 7.02 12.95
CA GLY A 127 -4.53 7.79 13.26
C GLY A 127 -4.50 8.35 14.67
N PRO A 128 -3.29 8.55 15.24
CA PRO A 128 -3.10 8.86 16.65
C PRO A 128 -3.15 10.36 16.98
N ALA A 129 -3.26 11.23 15.99
CA ALA A 129 -3.12 12.68 16.18
C ALA A 129 -4.12 13.46 15.30
N LYS A 130 -5.40 13.27 15.58
CA LYS A 130 -6.45 14.03 14.91
C LYS A 130 -6.55 15.44 15.53
N THR A 131 -6.63 16.47 14.69
CA THR A 131 -6.79 17.86 15.13
C THR A 131 -8.26 18.15 15.48
N ASN A 132 -8.52 19.18 16.30
CA ASN A 132 -9.88 19.61 16.62
C ASN A 132 -10.69 19.94 15.36
N ALA A 133 -10.09 20.58 14.34
CA ALA A 133 -10.76 20.87 13.08
C ALA A 133 -11.15 19.57 12.33
N PHE A 134 -10.33 18.56 12.42
CA PHE A 134 -10.63 17.24 11.82
C PHE A 134 -11.75 16.54 12.59
N HIS A 135 -11.68 16.47 13.94
CA HIS A 135 -12.78 15.95 14.77
C HIS A 135 -14.09 16.66 14.48
N GLN A 136 -14.08 17.99 14.41
CA GLN A 136 -15.28 18.77 14.11
C GLN A 136 -15.91 18.38 12.76
N ALA A 137 -15.07 18.26 11.71
CA ALA A 137 -15.55 17.85 10.39
C ALA A 137 -16.14 16.42 10.39
N LEU A 138 -15.50 15.48 11.11
CA LEU A 138 -15.96 14.11 11.25
C LEU A 138 -17.31 14.03 11.97
N VAL A 139 -17.45 14.73 13.10
CA VAL A 139 -18.69 14.76 13.88
C VAL A 139 -19.84 15.38 13.06
N GLN A 140 -19.57 16.49 12.37
CA GLN A 140 -20.56 17.15 11.52
C GLN A 140 -21.02 16.27 10.35
N GLY A 141 -20.10 15.47 9.80
CA GLY A 141 -20.38 14.54 8.69
C GLY A 141 -21.00 13.20 9.15
N GLY A 142 -21.04 12.91 10.43
CA GLY A 142 -21.48 11.59 10.92
C GLY A 142 -20.50 10.45 10.63
N SER A 143 -19.23 10.78 10.38
CA SER A 143 -18.17 9.81 10.09
C SER A 143 -17.81 8.98 11.32
N LEU A 144 -17.28 7.78 11.10
CA LEU A 144 -16.79 6.90 12.17
C LEU A 144 -15.43 7.37 12.65
N ILE A 145 -15.24 7.55 13.96
CA ILE A 145 -14.00 8.02 14.59
C ILE A 145 -13.36 6.88 15.35
N CYS A 146 -12.21 6.42 14.91
CA CYS A 146 -11.39 5.46 15.63
C CYS A 146 -10.55 6.19 16.68
N VAL A 147 -10.95 6.16 17.93
CA VAL A 147 -10.29 6.82 19.06
C VAL A 147 -9.04 6.05 19.45
N ASP A 148 -7.86 6.67 19.36
CA ASP A 148 -6.55 6.03 19.52
C ASP A 148 -6.02 6.09 20.97
N SER A 149 -6.50 7.05 21.78
CA SER A 149 -6.05 7.25 23.17
C SER A 149 -7.13 7.86 24.06
N ARG A 150 -6.92 7.78 25.39
CA ARG A 150 -7.81 8.44 26.38
C ARG A 150 -7.78 9.97 26.23
N GLU A 151 -6.63 10.52 25.92
CA GLU A 151 -6.44 11.94 25.69
C GLU A 151 -7.30 12.40 24.52
N GLU A 152 -7.27 11.68 23.40
CA GLU A 152 -8.15 11.95 22.26
C GLU A 152 -9.63 11.83 22.63
N PHE A 153 -10.00 10.83 23.42
CA PHE A 153 -11.37 10.69 23.90
C PHE A 153 -11.82 11.91 24.70
N SER A 154 -10.96 12.40 25.60
CA SER A 154 -11.23 13.60 26.41
C SER A 154 -11.34 14.86 25.55
N GLU A 155 -10.50 15.01 24.53
CA GLU A 155 -10.55 16.13 23.58
C GLU A 155 -11.84 16.10 22.75
N LEU A 156 -12.24 14.93 22.24
CA LEU A 156 -13.50 14.74 21.51
C LEU A 156 -14.71 15.10 22.39
N LYS A 157 -14.71 14.64 23.65
CA LYS A 157 -15.77 14.98 24.61
C LYS A 157 -15.83 16.50 24.84
N ALA A 158 -14.70 17.16 25.10
CA ALA A 158 -14.67 18.61 25.33
C ALA A 158 -15.19 19.39 24.09
N LEU A 159 -14.90 18.89 22.88
CA LEU A 159 -15.44 19.44 21.64
C LEU A 159 -16.97 19.34 21.60
N LEU A 160 -17.52 18.15 21.92
CA LEU A 160 -18.98 17.93 21.93
C LEU A 160 -19.70 18.75 22.98
N ASP A 161 -19.09 18.96 24.15
CA ASP A 161 -19.64 19.79 25.22
C ASP A 161 -19.72 21.29 24.82
N THR A 162 -18.77 21.77 24.01
CA THR A 162 -18.70 23.17 23.58
C THR A 162 -19.40 23.47 22.26
N SER A 163 -19.60 22.45 21.44
CA SER A 163 -20.23 22.56 20.13
C SER A 163 -21.24 21.41 19.96
N PRO A 164 -22.38 21.47 20.63
CA PRO A 164 -23.34 20.37 20.60
C PRO A 164 -23.81 20.12 19.17
N SER A 165 -23.57 18.91 18.70
CA SER A 165 -24.08 18.40 17.43
C SER A 165 -25.46 17.78 17.67
N PRO A 166 -26.41 17.92 16.74
CA PRO A 166 -27.68 17.20 16.80
C PRO A 166 -27.50 15.68 16.65
N ALA A 167 -26.38 15.23 16.05
CA ALA A 167 -26.04 13.82 15.89
C ALA A 167 -24.96 13.41 16.91
N LYS A 168 -25.06 12.17 17.41
CA LYS A 168 -24.02 11.57 18.26
C LYS A 168 -22.77 11.30 17.42
N ALA A 169 -21.59 11.53 18.01
CA ALA A 169 -20.35 11.13 17.37
C ALA A 169 -20.23 9.59 17.41
N ARG A 170 -20.02 8.98 16.25
CA ARG A 170 -19.83 7.53 16.11
C ARG A 170 -18.38 7.18 16.40
N VAL A 171 -18.14 6.26 17.35
CA VAL A 171 -16.79 5.96 17.80
C VAL A 171 -16.49 4.46 17.85
N LEU A 172 -15.25 4.11 17.44
CA LEU A 172 -14.58 2.85 17.77
C LEU A 172 -13.48 3.14 18.78
N LEU A 173 -13.20 2.19 19.68
CA LEU A 173 -12.02 2.24 20.55
C LEU A 173 -10.90 1.40 19.92
N ARG A 174 -9.74 2.02 19.70
CA ARG A 174 -8.58 1.31 19.16
C ARG A 174 -7.81 0.62 20.28
N TYR A 175 -7.84 -0.70 20.23
CA TYR A 175 -7.08 -1.55 21.12
C TYR A 175 -5.67 -1.82 20.58
N ARG A 176 -4.68 -1.85 21.47
CA ARG A 176 -3.30 -2.29 21.18
C ARG A 176 -3.13 -3.73 21.67
N PRO A 177 -3.14 -4.72 20.76
CA PRO A 177 -3.02 -6.12 21.11
C PRO A 177 -1.72 -6.48 21.84
N THR A 178 -1.78 -7.51 22.68
CA THR A 178 -0.64 -7.95 23.49
C THR A 178 0.56 -8.43 22.67
N ASN A 179 0.32 -8.90 21.46
CA ASN A 179 1.38 -9.29 20.51
C ASN A 179 2.08 -8.09 19.83
N CYS A 180 1.67 -6.86 20.13
CA CYS A 180 2.27 -5.63 19.60
C CYS A 180 2.51 -4.56 20.68
N PRO A 181 3.20 -4.89 21.80
CA PRO A 181 3.27 -4.05 23.01
C PRO A 181 3.99 -2.72 22.79
N SER A 182 4.92 -2.66 21.84
CA SER A 182 5.72 -1.47 21.52
C SER A 182 5.06 -0.54 20.49
N SER A 183 3.85 -0.84 20.03
CA SER A 183 3.12 0.03 19.12
C SER A 183 2.82 1.38 19.78
N ARG A 184 3.07 2.47 19.06
CA ARG A 184 2.65 3.82 19.47
C ARG A 184 1.16 4.10 19.24
N PHE A 185 0.43 3.12 18.71
CA PHE A 185 -0.98 3.23 18.37
C PHE A 185 -1.83 2.39 19.32
N GLY A 186 -3.01 2.92 19.64
CA GLY A 186 -4.02 2.23 20.40
C GLY A 186 -3.76 2.14 21.89
N MET A 187 -4.77 1.78 22.62
CA MET A 187 -4.84 1.74 24.08
C MET A 187 -4.57 0.34 24.63
N GLY A 188 -3.95 0.26 25.79
CA GLY A 188 -3.91 -0.96 26.58
C GLY A 188 -5.29 -1.31 27.19
N ALA A 189 -5.41 -2.50 27.79
CA ALA A 189 -6.66 -2.97 28.35
C ALA A 189 -7.26 -2.00 29.40
N ASP A 190 -6.44 -1.50 30.33
CA ASP A 190 -6.90 -0.59 31.38
C ASP A 190 -7.50 0.71 30.81
N ASP A 191 -6.86 1.27 29.79
CA ASP A 191 -7.33 2.47 29.11
C ASP A 191 -8.64 2.22 28.36
N VAL A 192 -8.78 1.04 27.71
CA VAL A 192 -10.01 0.62 27.06
C VAL A 192 -11.15 0.53 28.08
N PHE A 193 -10.93 -0.14 29.23
CA PHE A 193 -11.96 -0.22 30.28
C PHE A 193 -12.36 1.14 30.82
N GLN A 194 -11.42 2.06 30.99
CA GLN A 194 -11.74 3.41 31.42
C GLN A 194 -12.58 4.15 30.35
N CYS A 195 -12.25 4.02 29.07
CA CYS A 195 -13.07 4.59 28.00
C CYS A 195 -14.47 3.98 27.95
N LEU A 196 -14.63 2.67 28.21
CA LEU A 196 -15.95 2.04 28.30
C LEU A 196 -16.77 2.64 29.44
N GLN A 197 -16.19 2.91 30.61
CA GLN A 197 -16.87 3.59 31.69
C GLN A 197 -17.37 4.98 31.27
N TRP A 198 -16.49 5.78 30.63
CA TRP A 198 -16.88 7.10 30.14
C TRP A 198 -17.97 7.04 29.07
N LEU A 199 -17.97 6.04 28.19
CA LEU A 199 -19.04 5.82 27.21
C LEU A 199 -20.39 5.55 27.88
N THR A 200 -20.44 4.87 29.04
CA THR A 200 -21.69 4.68 29.79
C THR A 200 -22.25 5.99 30.32
N GLU A 201 -21.38 6.95 30.66
CA GLU A 201 -21.74 8.25 31.24
C GLU A 201 -22.14 9.27 30.14
N HIS A 202 -21.70 9.07 28.88
CA HIS A 202 -21.86 10.05 27.81
C HIS A 202 -22.68 9.54 26.61
N ARG A 203 -23.63 8.66 26.83
CA ARG A 203 -24.50 8.07 25.79
C ARG A 203 -25.33 9.08 25.00
N GLU A 204 -25.50 10.28 25.52
CA GLU A 204 -26.27 11.33 24.85
C GLU A 204 -25.52 11.96 23.69
N SER A 205 -24.19 12.04 23.79
CA SER A 205 -23.31 12.69 22.78
C SER A 205 -22.47 11.71 21.95
N LEU A 206 -22.29 10.47 22.44
CA LEU A 206 -21.47 9.44 21.82
C LEU A 206 -22.31 8.20 21.45
N HIS A 207 -22.04 7.64 20.28
CA HIS A 207 -22.52 6.35 19.83
C HIS A 207 -21.36 5.38 19.70
N PHE A 208 -21.27 4.41 20.58
CA PHE A 208 -20.22 3.41 20.58
C PHE A 208 -20.54 2.29 19.59
N GLU A 209 -19.80 2.23 18.49
CA GLU A 209 -19.97 1.20 17.46
C GLU A 209 -19.20 -0.09 17.78
N GLY A 210 -18.05 -0.01 18.48
CA GLY A 210 -17.26 -1.19 18.81
C GLY A 210 -15.77 -0.94 18.91
N PHE A 211 -14.99 -1.93 18.47
CA PHE A 211 -13.54 -1.92 18.65
C PHE A 211 -12.80 -2.01 17.33
N HIS A 212 -11.60 -1.45 17.35
CA HIS A 212 -10.65 -1.49 16.26
C HIS A 212 -9.29 -2.00 16.74
N PHE A 213 -8.58 -2.74 15.90
CA PHE A 213 -7.16 -2.97 16.04
C PHE A 213 -6.47 -3.01 14.67
N HIS A 214 -5.19 -2.65 14.64
CA HIS A 214 -4.40 -2.73 13.42
C HIS A 214 -3.01 -3.26 13.76
N LEU A 215 -2.57 -4.30 13.07
CA LEU A 215 -1.26 -4.93 13.24
C LEU A 215 -0.37 -4.71 12.03
N GLY A 216 0.92 -4.54 12.26
CA GLY A 216 1.92 -4.64 11.21
C GLY A 216 2.03 -6.07 10.66
N GLY A 217 2.66 -6.21 9.48
CA GLY A 217 2.83 -7.51 8.83
C GLY A 217 1.56 -8.04 8.15
N TYR A 218 1.65 -9.26 7.61
CA TYR A 218 0.62 -9.86 6.74
C TYR A 218 0.16 -11.26 7.20
N GLY A 219 0.50 -11.68 8.43
CA GLY A 219 0.04 -12.96 9.00
C GLY A 219 -1.41 -12.87 9.47
N TYR A 220 -2.29 -13.79 9.06
CA TYR A 220 -3.67 -13.83 9.57
C TYR A 220 -3.72 -14.39 11.00
N GLU A 221 -2.79 -15.25 11.38
CA GLU A 221 -2.74 -15.89 12.70
C GLU A 221 -2.60 -14.85 13.82
N THR A 222 -1.79 -13.81 13.59
CA THR A 222 -1.64 -12.71 14.56
C THR A 222 -2.93 -11.91 14.72
N ARG A 223 -3.73 -11.79 13.65
CA ARG A 223 -5.05 -11.13 13.71
C ARG A 223 -6.08 -12.00 14.41
N VAL A 224 -6.00 -13.32 14.25
CA VAL A 224 -6.84 -14.28 15.01
C VAL A 224 -6.61 -14.09 16.51
N GLN A 225 -5.35 -13.99 16.95
CA GLN A 225 -5.02 -13.75 18.37
C GLN A 225 -5.59 -12.43 18.87
N ALA A 226 -5.37 -11.33 18.13
CA ALA A 226 -5.89 -10.02 18.50
C ALA A 226 -7.44 -9.97 18.49
N PHE A 227 -8.07 -10.69 17.57
CA PHE A 227 -9.52 -10.83 17.51
C PHE A 227 -10.08 -11.48 18.78
N HIS A 228 -9.44 -12.55 19.28
CA HIS A 228 -9.82 -13.19 20.54
C HIS A 228 -9.69 -12.23 21.74
N GLU A 229 -8.64 -11.41 21.80
CA GLU A 229 -8.51 -10.40 22.85
C GLU A 229 -9.67 -9.38 22.82
N VAL A 230 -10.01 -8.91 21.61
CA VAL A 230 -11.07 -7.91 21.41
C VAL A 230 -12.46 -8.46 21.74
N THR A 231 -12.74 -9.74 21.50
CA THR A 231 -14.04 -10.33 21.85
C THR A 231 -14.31 -10.31 23.34
N GLY A 232 -13.28 -10.39 24.21
CA GLY A 232 -13.42 -10.21 25.64
C GLY A 232 -13.89 -8.79 26.05
N PHE A 233 -13.46 -7.76 25.31
CA PHE A 233 -13.96 -6.40 25.54
C PHE A 233 -15.40 -6.21 25.07
N PHE A 234 -15.85 -6.95 24.06
CA PHE A 234 -17.25 -6.95 23.64
C PHE A 234 -18.18 -7.42 24.77
N ASP A 235 -17.83 -8.53 25.43
CA ASP A 235 -18.60 -9.07 26.52
C ASP A 235 -18.64 -8.08 27.69
N ALA A 236 -17.48 -7.52 28.06
CA ALA A 236 -17.42 -6.49 29.12
C ALA A 236 -18.24 -5.23 28.81
N ALA A 237 -18.19 -4.75 27.55
CA ALA A 237 -18.99 -3.59 27.13
C ALA A 237 -20.48 -3.87 27.24
N ARG A 238 -20.94 -5.05 26.87
CA ARG A 238 -22.35 -5.47 27.00
C ARG A 238 -22.79 -5.60 28.44
N GLU A 239 -21.95 -6.15 29.33
CA GLU A 239 -22.21 -6.19 30.77
C GLU A 239 -22.36 -4.77 31.37
N MET A 240 -21.66 -3.78 30.81
CA MET A 240 -21.81 -2.37 31.20
C MET A 240 -23.02 -1.69 30.50
N GLY A 241 -23.82 -2.46 29.76
CA GLY A 241 -25.02 -1.99 29.05
C GLY A 241 -24.73 -1.18 27.78
N LEU A 242 -23.52 -1.24 27.22
CA LEU A 242 -23.22 -0.77 25.89
C LEU A 242 -23.60 -1.85 24.87
N ASP A 243 -23.87 -1.45 23.61
CA ASP A 243 -24.26 -2.38 22.56
C ASP A 243 -23.34 -2.23 21.31
N PRO A 244 -22.06 -2.66 21.42
CA PRO A 244 -21.16 -2.62 20.28
C PRO A 244 -21.61 -3.61 19.20
N VAL A 245 -21.49 -3.20 17.94
CA VAL A 245 -21.94 -3.95 16.76
C VAL A 245 -20.85 -4.19 15.73
N MET A 246 -19.63 -3.68 15.93
CA MET A 246 -18.56 -3.72 14.94
C MET A 246 -17.20 -4.12 15.54
N ILE A 247 -16.47 -4.97 14.83
CA ILE A 247 -15.03 -5.19 15.04
C ILE A 247 -14.31 -4.82 13.74
N ASP A 248 -13.43 -3.81 13.79
CA ASP A 248 -12.52 -3.46 12.71
C ASP A 248 -11.15 -4.09 12.98
N ILE A 249 -10.69 -4.94 12.07
CA ILE A 249 -9.40 -5.63 12.17
C ILE A 249 -8.27 -4.90 11.43
N GLY A 250 -8.55 -3.70 10.92
CA GLY A 250 -7.59 -2.89 10.17
C GLY A 250 -7.21 -3.46 8.81
N GLY A 251 -6.03 -3.10 8.35
CA GLY A 251 -5.46 -3.56 7.09
C GLY A 251 -4.41 -4.68 7.27
N GLY A 252 -3.43 -4.68 6.34
CA GLY A 252 -2.35 -5.65 6.34
C GLY A 252 -2.72 -6.96 5.64
N LEU A 253 -3.64 -6.91 4.68
CA LEU A 253 -3.90 -8.02 3.78
C LEU A 253 -2.77 -8.11 2.73
N PRO A 254 -2.32 -9.33 2.37
CA PRO A 254 -1.19 -9.51 1.48
C PRO A 254 -1.50 -9.13 0.03
N MET A 255 -0.43 -8.92 -0.75
CA MET A 255 -0.46 -8.67 -2.19
C MET A 255 0.57 -9.56 -2.90
N ARG A 256 0.48 -9.64 -4.22
CA ARG A 256 1.40 -10.39 -5.08
C ARG A 256 1.90 -9.54 -6.23
N TYR A 257 3.13 -9.04 -6.11
CA TYR A 257 3.79 -8.28 -7.18
C TYR A 257 4.67 -9.15 -8.06
N VAL A 258 5.10 -10.31 -7.52
CA VAL A 258 5.92 -11.31 -8.21
C VAL A 258 5.41 -12.72 -7.89
N ASP A 259 5.79 -13.70 -8.71
CA ASP A 259 5.49 -15.10 -8.42
C ASP A 259 6.09 -15.55 -7.08
N PRO A 260 5.32 -16.20 -6.19
CA PRO A 260 5.81 -16.60 -4.88
C PRO A 260 7.06 -17.46 -4.90
N ARG A 261 7.19 -18.37 -5.89
CA ARG A 261 8.36 -19.26 -6.00
C ARG A 261 9.59 -18.50 -6.45
N GLN A 262 9.42 -17.51 -7.33
CA GLN A 262 10.53 -16.62 -7.72
C GLN A 262 11.00 -15.80 -6.53
N TYR A 263 10.06 -15.27 -5.73
CA TYR A 263 10.37 -14.50 -4.53
C TYR A 263 11.06 -15.32 -3.46
N ASP A 264 10.59 -16.52 -3.16
CA ASP A 264 11.23 -17.45 -2.22
C ASP A 264 12.66 -17.82 -2.68
N SER A 265 12.82 -18.09 -3.98
CA SER A 265 14.14 -18.37 -4.56
C SER A 265 15.09 -17.17 -4.45
N PHE A 266 14.58 -15.95 -4.60
CA PHE A 266 15.34 -14.73 -4.40
C PHE A 266 15.78 -14.59 -2.94
N LEU A 267 14.87 -14.70 -1.99
CA LEU A 267 15.17 -14.58 -0.54
C LEU A 267 16.23 -15.59 -0.07
N GLN A 268 16.23 -16.80 -0.66
CA GLN A 268 17.19 -17.85 -0.29
C GLN A 268 18.58 -17.64 -0.93
N ASN A 269 18.68 -16.97 -2.07
CA ASN A 269 19.89 -17.03 -2.89
C ASN A 269 20.53 -15.66 -3.19
N ASP A 270 19.84 -14.54 -2.97
CA ASP A 270 20.32 -13.24 -3.47
C ASP A 270 20.80 -12.28 -2.36
N ASN A 271 21.35 -12.83 -1.29
CA ASN A 271 22.03 -12.05 -0.23
C ASN A 271 23.51 -11.76 -0.58
N ASN A 272 23.94 -11.98 -1.83
CA ASN A 272 25.31 -11.71 -2.22
C ASN A 272 25.53 -10.19 -2.38
N PRO A 273 26.38 -9.56 -1.54
CA PRO A 273 26.69 -8.14 -1.67
C PRO A 273 27.20 -7.72 -3.05
N GLY A 274 27.78 -8.65 -3.81
CA GLY A 274 28.28 -8.40 -5.18
C GLY A 274 27.17 -8.06 -6.18
N HIS A 275 25.91 -8.41 -5.86
CA HIS A 275 24.74 -8.14 -6.68
C HIS A 275 24.11 -6.76 -6.43
N TYR A 276 24.70 -5.95 -5.54
CA TYR A 276 24.17 -4.63 -5.17
C TYR A 276 25.19 -3.52 -5.39
N GLN A 277 24.70 -2.35 -5.73
CA GLN A 277 25.48 -1.13 -5.76
C GLN A 277 26.10 -0.88 -4.38
N ASN A 278 27.40 -0.52 -4.35
CA ASN A 278 28.18 -0.34 -3.13
C ASN A 278 28.13 -1.54 -2.14
N ARG A 279 27.82 -2.75 -2.63
CA ARG A 279 27.66 -3.97 -1.81
C ARG A 279 26.63 -3.82 -0.70
N ARG A 280 25.68 -2.91 -0.83
CA ARG A 280 24.68 -2.57 0.17
C ARG A 280 23.43 -3.45 -0.05
N VAL A 281 23.35 -4.57 0.62
CA VAL A 281 22.15 -5.41 0.67
C VAL A 281 21.10 -4.72 1.52
N PRO A 282 19.83 -4.56 1.07
CA PRO A 282 18.76 -4.00 1.88
C PRO A 282 18.56 -4.76 3.18
N HIS A 283 18.24 -4.03 4.25
CA HIS A 283 18.06 -4.62 5.59
C HIS A 283 16.81 -5.51 5.67
N SER A 284 15.77 -5.17 4.93
CA SER A 284 14.50 -5.89 4.90
C SER A 284 13.86 -5.78 3.53
N TYR A 285 12.93 -6.70 3.25
CA TYR A 285 12.14 -6.70 2.04
C TYR A 285 10.66 -6.78 2.39
N TYR A 286 9.85 -6.04 1.66
CA TYR A 286 8.41 -6.26 1.71
C TYR A 286 8.05 -7.64 1.14
N PRO A 287 6.97 -8.26 1.61
CA PRO A 287 6.55 -9.57 1.11
C PRO A 287 5.84 -9.46 -0.25
N TYR A 288 6.60 -9.08 -1.29
CA TYR A 288 6.10 -8.90 -2.66
C TYR A 288 5.54 -10.17 -3.31
N GLY A 289 5.95 -11.34 -2.82
CA GLY A 289 5.53 -12.66 -3.32
C GLY A 289 4.82 -13.46 -2.24
N SER A 290 3.74 -12.96 -1.67
CA SER A 290 2.97 -13.71 -0.66
C SER A 290 2.45 -15.04 -1.22
N SER A 291 2.54 -16.11 -0.43
CA SER A 291 1.93 -17.40 -0.76
C SER A 291 0.40 -17.33 -0.79
N LEU A 292 -0.20 -16.42 -0.01
CA LEU A 292 -1.64 -16.19 0.02
C LEU A 292 -2.01 -14.93 -0.76
N THR A 293 -3.12 -14.97 -1.49
CA THR A 293 -3.81 -13.76 -1.94
C THR A 293 -4.57 -13.12 -0.79
N ALA A 294 -4.98 -11.85 -0.91
CA ALA A 294 -5.82 -11.19 0.08
C ALA A 294 -7.12 -11.97 0.35
N CYS A 295 -7.73 -12.53 -0.69
CA CYS A 295 -8.94 -13.34 -0.58
C CYS A 295 -8.71 -14.66 0.18
N GLN A 296 -7.62 -15.37 -0.11
CA GLN A 296 -7.26 -16.61 0.61
C GLN A 296 -6.94 -16.32 2.08
N TRP A 297 -6.24 -15.23 2.34
CA TRP A 297 -5.94 -14.77 3.69
C TRP A 297 -7.23 -14.50 4.48
N LEU A 298 -8.17 -13.75 3.87
CA LEU A 298 -9.45 -13.42 4.51
C LEU A 298 -10.31 -14.68 4.74
N ASP A 299 -10.34 -15.60 3.78
CA ASP A 299 -11.04 -16.88 3.89
C ASP A 299 -10.50 -17.73 5.06
N LEU A 300 -9.16 -17.80 5.21
CA LEU A 300 -8.49 -18.49 6.31
C LEU A 300 -8.76 -17.82 7.66
N PHE A 301 -8.68 -16.47 7.73
CA PHE A 301 -9.01 -15.73 8.94
C PHE A 301 -10.43 -16.04 9.41
N LEU A 302 -11.41 -15.97 8.52
CA LEU A 302 -12.82 -16.21 8.83
C LEU A 302 -13.12 -17.68 9.18
N ALA A 303 -12.38 -18.62 8.60
CA ALA A 303 -12.49 -20.03 8.89
C ALA A 303 -11.71 -20.46 10.14
N SER A 304 -10.86 -19.59 10.70
CA SER A 304 -10.10 -19.89 11.92
C SER A 304 -11.03 -20.12 13.11
N GLU A 305 -10.61 -21.03 14.01
CA GLU A 305 -11.34 -21.35 15.22
C GLU A 305 -11.39 -20.14 16.18
N HIS A 306 -12.58 -19.79 16.64
CA HIS A 306 -12.80 -18.83 17.71
C HIS A 306 -12.97 -19.52 19.07
N SER A 307 -13.74 -20.61 19.10
CA SER A 307 -13.98 -21.45 20.27
C SER A 307 -14.31 -22.86 19.79
N PRO A 308 -14.35 -23.88 20.67
CA PRO A 308 -14.73 -25.22 20.26
C PRO A 308 -16.01 -25.19 19.41
N GLU A 309 -15.95 -25.80 18.23
CA GLU A 309 -17.05 -25.91 17.25
C GLU A 309 -17.51 -24.58 16.61
N LYS A 310 -16.84 -23.45 16.85
CA LYS A 310 -17.23 -22.15 16.29
C LYS A 310 -16.05 -21.43 15.64
N THR A 311 -16.19 -21.10 14.35
CA THR A 311 -15.23 -20.28 13.62
C THR A 311 -15.42 -18.78 13.94
N ILE A 312 -14.46 -17.92 13.55
CA ILE A 312 -14.61 -16.47 13.63
C ILE A 312 -15.87 -16.01 12.88
N ALA A 313 -16.11 -16.52 11.66
CA ALA A 313 -17.33 -16.25 10.92
C ALA A 313 -18.60 -16.68 11.68
N GLY A 314 -18.54 -17.84 12.33
CA GLY A 314 -19.64 -18.35 13.16
C GLY A 314 -19.90 -17.47 14.40
N TYR A 315 -18.83 -16.96 15.04
CA TYR A 315 -18.94 -16.04 16.17
C TYR A 315 -19.58 -14.72 15.74
N LEU A 316 -19.04 -14.06 14.70
CA LEU A 316 -19.58 -12.79 14.19
C LEU A 316 -21.09 -12.87 13.91
N LYS A 317 -21.52 -13.91 13.20
CA LYS A 317 -22.94 -14.15 12.91
C LYS A 317 -23.76 -14.36 14.18
N SER A 318 -23.30 -15.22 15.11
CA SER A 318 -24.05 -15.55 16.32
C SER A 318 -24.22 -14.36 17.27
N GLN A 319 -23.31 -13.39 17.19
CA GLN A 319 -23.28 -12.17 17.98
C GLN A 319 -23.85 -10.96 17.25
N ASN A 320 -24.25 -11.11 15.99
CA ASN A 320 -24.70 -10.01 15.13
C ASN A 320 -23.65 -8.86 15.05
N ILE A 321 -22.38 -9.25 14.89
CA ILE A 321 -21.27 -8.31 14.83
C ILE A 321 -20.84 -8.15 13.37
N LYS A 322 -20.75 -6.91 12.93
CA LYS A 322 -20.21 -6.50 11.64
C LYS A 322 -18.69 -6.57 11.66
N LEU A 323 -18.08 -7.16 10.63
CA LEU A 323 -16.63 -7.12 10.41
C LEU A 323 -16.26 -5.92 9.55
N ALA A 324 -15.38 -5.05 10.04
CA ALA A 324 -14.78 -3.99 9.24
C ALA A 324 -13.32 -4.31 8.89
N LEU A 325 -12.88 -3.83 7.72
CA LEU A 325 -11.55 -4.01 7.15
C LEU A 325 -11.05 -2.69 6.58
N GLU A 326 -9.74 -2.40 6.73
CA GLU A 326 -9.08 -1.21 6.17
C GLU A 326 -7.98 -1.60 5.14
N PRO A 327 -8.27 -2.35 4.09
CA PRO A 327 -7.26 -2.74 3.12
C PRO A 327 -6.79 -1.51 2.34
N GLY A 328 -5.45 -1.31 2.31
CA GLY A 328 -4.81 -0.30 1.47
C GLY A 328 -4.12 -0.97 0.28
N ARG A 329 -2.88 -1.42 0.48
CA ARG A 329 -2.01 -1.99 -0.56
C ARG A 329 -2.67 -3.14 -1.35
N SER A 330 -3.41 -4.01 -0.70
CA SER A 330 -4.07 -5.15 -1.36
C SER A 330 -5.21 -4.76 -2.30
N LEU A 331 -5.88 -3.61 -2.08
CA LEU A 331 -6.89 -3.11 -3.02
C LEU A 331 -6.26 -2.47 -4.25
N VAL A 332 -5.06 -1.93 -4.13
CA VAL A 332 -4.33 -1.33 -5.26
C VAL A 332 -3.33 -2.30 -5.89
N ASP A 333 -3.39 -3.60 -5.54
CA ASP A 333 -2.56 -4.64 -6.15
C ASP A 333 -2.79 -4.66 -7.66
N GLN A 334 -1.68 -4.60 -8.42
CA GLN A 334 -1.67 -4.57 -9.88
C GLN A 334 -2.48 -3.43 -10.52
N ALA A 335 -2.72 -2.32 -9.80
CA ALA A 335 -3.56 -1.22 -10.28
C ALA A 335 -2.77 -0.08 -10.94
N ALA A 336 -1.44 -0.11 -10.95
CA ALA A 336 -0.68 1.02 -11.49
C ALA A 336 0.75 0.66 -11.92
N VAL A 337 1.32 1.55 -12.73
CA VAL A 337 2.74 1.55 -13.09
C VAL A 337 3.33 2.95 -12.96
N THR A 338 4.64 3.01 -12.69
CA THR A 338 5.45 4.25 -12.76
C THR A 338 6.47 4.11 -13.89
N VAL A 339 6.50 5.10 -14.77
CA VAL A 339 7.33 5.11 -15.98
C VAL A 339 8.44 6.12 -15.81
N PHE A 340 9.69 5.67 -15.95
CA PHE A 340 10.88 6.50 -15.95
C PHE A 340 11.50 6.51 -17.34
N ARG A 341 11.92 7.68 -17.80
CA ARG A 341 12.72 7.81 -19.04
C ARG A 341 14.20 7.66 -18.72
N VAL A 342 14.92 6.83 -19.48
CA VAL A 342 16.36 6.70 -19.42
C VAL A 342 17.01 7.97 -19.97
N THR A 343 17.85 8.61 -19.18
CA THR A 343 18.59 9.80 -19.58
C THR A 343 19.99 9.44 -20.07
N ARG A 344 20.63 8.44 -19.46
CA ARG A 344 21.98 8.01 -19.78
C ARG A 344 22.29 6.62 -19.25
N THR A 345 23.17 5.91 -19.94
CA THR A 345 23.84 4.70 -19.45
C THR A 345 25.35 4.97 -19.38
N LYS A 346 25.97 4.60 -18.26
CA LYS A 346 27.40 4.88 -18.01
C LYS A 346 28.07 3.65 -17.41
N GLN A 347 29.23 3.29 -17.95
CA GLN A 347 30.12 2.30 -17.36
C GLN A 347 31.00 2.94 -16.30
N LEU A 348 31.14 2.28 -15.17
CA LEU A 348 31.99 2.68 -14.04
C LEU A 348 33.33 1.97 -14.06
N ALA A 349 34.30 2.45 -13.25
CA ALA A 349 35.65 1.92 -13.20
C ALA A 349 35.75 0.45 -12.76
N ASP A 350 34.77 -0.06 -12.00
CA ASP A 350 34.69 -1.46 -11.54
C ASP A 350 33.96 -2.39 -12.52
N ASN A 351 33.78 -1.96 -13.78
CA ASN A 351 33.00 -2.62 -14.82
C ASN A 351 31.51 -2.73 -14.57
N LYS A 352 30.98 -2.15 -13.51
CA LYS A 352 29.55 -2.01 -13.29
C LYS A 352 28.98 -0.96 -14.21
N VAL A 353 27.69 -1.12 -14.52
CA VAL A 353 26.95 -0.16 -15.33
C VAL A 353 25.85 0.48 -14.51
N VAL A 354 25.70 1.78 -14.64
CA VAL A 354 24.59 2.55 -14.07
C VAL A 354 23.70 3.09 -15.18
N ILE A 355 22.40 2.97 -15.00
CA ILE A 355 21.39 3.61 -15.83
C ILE A 355 20.82 4.79 -15.02
N PHE A 356 20.92 5.99 -15.56
CA PHE A 356 20.30 7.17 -14.99
C PHE A 356 18.89 7.33 -15.55
N ALA A 357 17.91 7.37 -14.64
CA ALA A 357 16.51 7.62 -14.95
C ALA A 357 16.15 9.10 -14.65
N GLU A 358 15.24 9.65 -15.43
CA GLU A 358 14.67 10.98 -15.16
C GLU A 358 13.62 10.85 -14.07
N GLY A 359 14.03 11.08 -12.85
CA GLY A 359 13.33 10.91 -11.59
C GLY A 359 14.35 10.63 -10.50
N SER A 360 13.88 10.35 -9.31
CA SER A 360 14.74 10.06 -8.16
C SER A 360 14.19 8.87 -7.35
N SER A 361 14.99 8.36 -6.44
CA SER A 361 14.55 7.38 -5.45
C SER A 361 13.38 7.91 -4.59
N PHE A 362 13.25 9.22 -4.46
CA PHE A 362 12.12 9.85 -3.78
C PHE A 362 10.85 9.94 -4.64
N SER A 363 10.88 9.48 -5.88
CA SER A 363 9.74 9.55 -6.81
C SER A 363 8.98 8.25 -6.96
N ALA A 364 9.53 7.12 -6.53
CA ALA A 364 8.89 5.81 -6.71
C ALA A 364 9.52 4.67 -5.90
N CYS A 365 10.28 4.94 -4.84
CA CYS A 365 10.83 3.87 -4.02
C CYS A 365 10.38 3.95 -2.56
N GLU A 366 10.49 2.85 -1.84
CA GLU A 366 10.09 2.75 -0.43
C GLU A 366 11.22 3.18 0.53
N THR A 367 11.96 4.25 0.22
CA THR A 367 13.09 4.73 1.03
C THR A 367 12.73 5.00 2.49
N TRP A 368 11.50 5.43 2.77
CA TRP A 368 11.00 5.66 4.12
C TRP A 368 10.98 4.41 5.00
N PHE A 369 10.96 3.23 4.40
CA PHE A 369 10.93 1.95 5.11
C PHE A 369 12.29 1.27 5.14
N SER A 370 13.37 1.96 4.77
CA SER A 370 14.72 1.40 4.64
C SER A 370 14.75 0.14 3.77
N SER A 371 13.87 0.10 2.77
CA SER A 371 13.72 -0.99 1.82
C SER A 371 13.87 -0.49 0.38
N GLU A 372 13.94 -1.41 -0.55
CA GLU A 372 14.04 -1.16 -1.97
C GLU A 372 12.83 -1.76 -2.68
N TYR A 373 12.38 -1.12 -3.76
CA TYR A 373 11.37 -1.72 -4.63
C TYR A 373 12.02 -2.81 -5.48
N LEU A 374 11.80 -4.07 -5.11
CA LEU A 374 12.55 -5.22 -5.64
C LEU A 374 12.11 -5.71 -7.03
N VAL A 375 10.91 -5.35 -7.47
CA VAL A 375 10.34 -5.85 -8.72
C VAL A 375 11.14 -5.30 -9.90
N ASP A 376 11.56 -6.16 -10.83
CA ASP A 376 12.35 -5.76 -11.99
C ASP A 376 11.53 -4.83 -12.90
N PRO A 377 12.10 -3.71 -13.36
CA PRO A 377 11.43 -2.86 -14.33
C PRO A 377 11.35 -3.53 -15.71
N ILE A 378 10.26 -3.24 -16.43
CA ILE A 378 10.10 -3.64 -17.82
C ILE A 378 10.75 -2.57 -18.70
N LEU A 379 11.65 -2.97 -19.61
CA LEU A 379 12.26 -2.06 -20.57
C LEU A 379 11.41 -1.96 -21.83
N ILE A 380 11.04 -0.73 -22.22
CA ILE A 380 10.50 -0.40 -23.55
C ILE A 380 11.53 0.41 -24.30
N THR A 381 11.97 -0.13 -25.43
CA THR A 381 12.96 0.54 -26.29
C THR A 381 12.28 1.53 -27.24
N SER A 382 12.84 2.72 -27.33
CA SER A 382 12.35 3.80 -28.21
C SER A 382 12.85 3.69 -29.65
N LYS A 383 13.86 2.85 -29.90
CA LYS A 383 14.51 2.64 -31.18
C LYS A 383 14.89 1.18 -31.36
N GLU A 384 15.16 0.77 -32.59
CA GLU A 384 15.81 -0.52 -32.85
C GLU A 384 17.12 -0.61 -32.06
N SER A 385 17.23 -1.57 -31.20
CA SER A 385 18.39 -1.78 -30.33
C SER A 385 19.08 -3.10 -30.66
N ARG A 386 20.39 -3.16 -30.45
CA ARG A 386 21.10 -4.42 -30.52
C ARG A 386 20.85 -5.22 -29.26
N HIS A 387 20.57 -6.50 -29.43
CA HIS A 387 20.48 -7.44 -28.31
C HIS A 387 21.89 -7.67 -27.74
N VAL A 388 22.29 -6.81 -26.81
CA VAL A 388 23.53 -6.95 -26.04
C VAL A 388 23.09 -7.06 -24.55
N PRO A 389 23.12 -8.26 -23.98
CA PRO A 389 22.77 -8.44 -22.58
C PRO A 389 23.73 -7.68 -21.67
N MET A 390 23.17 -7.10 -20.59
CA MET A 390 23.97 -6.42 -19.59
C MET A 390 23.32 -6.44 -18.23
N GLN A 391 24.12 -6.17 -17.20
CA GLN A 391 23.65 -5.92 -15.84
C GLN A 391 23.88 -4.47 -15.45
N ALA A 392 22.90 -3.84 -14.83
CA ALA A 392 23.01 -2.48 -14.32
C ALA A 392 22.15 -2.27 -13.08
N TYR A 393 22.58 -1.35 -12.21
CA TYR A 393 21.67 -0.76 -11.23
C TYR A 393 21.09 0.55 -11.81
N ILE A 394 20.02 1.05 -11.18
CA ILE A 394 19.27 2.20 -11.68
C ILE A 394 19.38 3.33 -10.67
N ALA A 395 19.96 4.44 -11.08
CA ALA A 395 20.10 5.66 -10.31
C ALA A 395 19.12 6.73 -10.77
N GLY A 396 18.76 7.60 -9.84
CA GLY A 396 18.02 8.81 -10.14
C GLY A 396 18.92 9.89 -10.76
N HIS A 397 18.35 11.07 -10.95
CA HIS A 397 19.01 12.20 -11.59
C HIS A 397 19.55 13.26 -10.63
N SER A 398 19.42 13.04 -9.32
CA SER A 398 19.90 14.00 -8.33
C SER A 398 21.43 13.94 -8.16
N CYS A 399 22.00 14.96 -7.51
CA CYS A 399 23.41 15.03 -7.17
C CYS A 399 23.76 14.30 -5.86
N LEU A 400 22.93 13.35 -5.42
CA LEU A 400 23.17 12.52 -4.25
C LEU A 400 23.69 11.15 -4.69
N ASP A 401 24.78 10.69 -4.09
CA ASP A 401 25.32 9.35 -4.38
C ASP A 401 24.35 8.23 -3.97
N ASP A 402 23.52 8.50 -2.97
CA ASP A 402 22.50 7.56 -2.48
C ASP A 402 21.15 7.66 -3.25
N ASP A 403 21.07 8.49 -4.29
CA ASP A 403 19.88 8.53 -5.16
C ASP A 403 19.88 7.35 -6.14
N VAL A 404 19.58 6.19 -5.60
CA VAL A 404 19.52 4.93 -6.34
C VAL A 404 18.11 4.37 -6.26
N ILE A 405 17.44 4.24 -7.40
CA ILE A 405 16.07 3.73 -7.51
C ILE A 405 16.07 2.21 -7.30
N THR A 406 17.05 1.51 -7.88
CA THR A 406 17.23 0.07 -7.70
C THR A 406 18.72 -0.23 -7.50
N HIS A 407 19.09 -0.62 -6.28
CA HIS A 407 20.48 -0.96 -5.92
C HIS A 407 20.92 -2.32 -6.45
N ARG A 408 19.96 -3.24 -6.62
CA ARG A 408 20.22 -4.56 -7.16
C ARG A 408 20.57 -4.47 -8.64
N LEU A 409 21.55 -5.28 -9.09
CA LEU A 409 21.86 -5.40 -10.52
C LEU A 409 20.70 -6.09 -11.25
N ILE A 410 20.09 -5.37 -12.17
CA ILE A 410 19.02 -5.87 -13.03
C ILE A 410 19.62 -6.44 -14.31
N ASN A 411 19.10 -7.58 -14.75
CA ASN A 411 19.49 -8.20 -16.00
C ASN A 411 18.64 -7.62 -17.14
N PHE A 412 19.30 -6.99 -18.11
CA PHE A 412 18.69 -6.52 -19.34
C PHE A 412 19.13 -7.37 -20.52
N GLU A 413 18.21 -7.87 -21.32
CA GLU A 413 18.50 -8.60 -22.57
C GLU A 413 19.04 -7.66 -23.66
N THR A 414 18.76 -6.38 -23.52
CA THR A 414 19.11 -5.32 -24.44
C THR A 414 19.64 -4.14 -23.66
N THR A 415 20.76 -3.54 -24.09
CA THR A 415 21.31 -2.36 -23.41
C THR A 415 20.37 -1.16 -23.49
N PRO A 416 19.86 -0.65 -22.37
CA PRO A 416 19.01 0.53 -22.35
C PRO A 416 19.74 1.77 -22.88
N GLN A 417 19.04 2.56 -23.69
CA GLN A 417 19.57 3.77 -24.33
C GLN A 417 18.79 5.01 -23.90
N THR A 418 19.40 6.18 -24.10
CA THR A 418 18.72 7.46 -23.86
C THR A 418 17.41 7.55 -24.63
N GLY A 419 16.32 7.82 -23.90
CA GLY A 419 14.97 7.89 -24.44
C GLY A 419 14.15 6.60 -24.28
N ASP A 420 14.78 5.49 -23.89
CA ASP A 420 14.05 4.27 -23.53
C ASP A 420 13.27 4.48 -22.21
N LEU A 421 12.29 3.62 -21.95
CA LEU A 421 11.45 3.69 -20.76
C LEU A 421 11.68 2.47 -19.88
N LEU A 422 11.83 2.74 -18.58
CA LEU A 422 11.80 1.74 -17.51
C LEU A 422 10.43 1.83 -16.82
N ILE A 423 9.69 0.73 -16.80
CA ILE A 423 8.36 0.67 -16.24
C ILE A 423 8.41 -0.17 -14.97
N TYR A 424 8.19 0.46 -13.83
CA TYR A 424 7.98 -0.21 -12.57
C TYR A 424 6.50 -0.48 -12.39
N ALA A 425 6.14 -1.76 -12.38
CA ALA A 425 4.75 -2.19 -12.17
C ALA A 425 4.40 -2.24 -10.67
N ASN A 426 3.11 -2.24 -10.36
CA ASN A 426 2.57 -2.41 -8.99
C ASN A 426 2.97 -1.28 -8.02
N THR A 427 3.18 -0.08 -8.52
CA THR A 427 3.65 1.07 -7.74
C THR A 427 2.54 1.86 -7.04
N ALA A 428 1.28 1.43 -7.13
CA ALA A 428 0.17 2.14 -6.50
C ALA A 428 0.22 2.12 -4.96
N GLY A 429 0.86 1.12 -4.35
CA GLY A 429 0.88 0.97 -2.90
C GLY A 429 1.95 1.82 -2.22
N TYR A 430 1.66 3.07 -1.86
CA TYR A 430 2.49 4.07 -1.19
C TYR A 430 3.57 4.74 -2.06
N GLN A 431 4.20 4.04 -2.99
CA GLN A 431 5.36 4.53 -3.76
C GLN A 431 5.09 5.85 -4.50
N MET A 432 3.85 6.08 -4.93
CA MET A 432 3.46 7.29 -5.67
C MET A 432 3.27 8.52 -4.78
N ASP A 433 3.20 8.36 -3.46
CA ASP A 433 2.81 9.42 -2.52
C ASP A 433 3.85 9.71 -1.43
N LEU A 434 4.83 8.83 -1.22
CA LEU A 434 5.97 9.08 -0.34
C LEU A 434 7.05 9.85 -1.12
N LEU A 435 6.75 11.10 -1.44
CA LEU A 435 7.53 11.92 -2.36
C LEU A 435 8.30 13.02 -1.66
N GLU A 436 9.47 13.35 -2.21
CA GLU A 436 10.25 14.54 -1.88
C GLU A 436 10.83 15.12 -3.18
N ASN A 437 10.71 16.42 -3.40
CA ASN A 437 11.07 17.01 -4.70
C ASN A 437 11.73 18.39 -4.67
N GLU A 438 11.85 19.00 -3.48
CA GLU A 438 12.41 20.35 -3.37
C GLU A 438 13.92 20.41 -3.62
N PHE A 439 14.64 19.28 -3.47
CA PHE A 439 16.09 19.24 -3.52
C PHE A 439 16.67 19.83 -4.81
N HIS A 440 16.10 19.50 -5.97
CA HIS A 440 16.50 20.06 -7.29
C HIS A 440 15.35 20.79 -7.98
N ARG A 441 14.22 20.98 -7.31
CA ARG A 441 13.00 21.62 -7.83
C ARG A 441 12.44 20.97 -9.10
N HIS A 442 12.64 19.67 -9.26
CA HIS A 442 11.95 18.94 -10.31
C HIS A 442 10.46 18.89 -10.03
N PRO A 443 9.59 18.95 -11.05
CA PRO A 443 8.15 18.83 -10.83
C PRO A 443 7.83 17.45 -10.26
N LEU A 444 6.81 17.39 -9.39
CA LEU A 444 6.29 16.10 -8.91
C LEU A 444 5.82 15.23 -10.08
N PRO A 445 5.97 13.90 -9.99
CA PRO A 445 5.47 12.99 -11.01
C PRO A 445 3.99 13.24 -11.29
N ARG A 446 3.64 13.40 -12.58
CA ARG A 446 2.25 13.51 -12.96
C ARG A 446 1.55 12.17 -12.85
N ARG A 447 0.24 12.21 -12.64
CA ARG A 447 -0.61 11.04 -12.50
C ARG A 447 -1.73 11.10 -13.53
N LEU A 448 -1.95 9.99 -14.24
CA LEU A 448 -3.03 9.84 -15.19
C LEU A 448 -3.87 8.63 -14.81
N MET A 449 -5.18 8.80 -14.86
CA MET A 449 -6.11 7.70 -14.88
C MET A 449 -6.12 7.06 -16.27
N ALA A 450 -5.97 5.76 -16.33
CA ALA A 450 -6.03 4.98 -17.56
C ALA A 450 -7.34 4.16 -17.61
N THR A 451 -8.03 4.23 -18.71
CA THR A 451 -9.27 3.49 -18.98
C THR A 451 -9.15 2.67 -20.26
N CYS A 452 -9.61 1.42 -20.23
CA CYS A 452 -9.78 0.62 -21.42
C CYS A 452 -11.20 0.86 -21.97
N CYS A 453 -11.32 1.57 -23.09
CA CYS A 453 -12.63 1.88 -23.69
C CYS A 453 -13.18 0.71 -24.51
N THR A 454 -12.30 0.04 -25.27
CA THR A 454 -12.55 -1.19 -26.02
C THR A 454 -11.22 -1.92 -26.12
N GLU A 455 -11.24 -3.20 -26.50
CA GLU A 455 -10.01 -3.98 -26.66
C GLU A 455 -9.00 -3.25 -27.57
N GLY A 456 -7.82 -2.95 -27.00
CA GLY A 456 -6.74 -2.21 -27.69
C GLY A 456 -6.89 -0.70 -27.73
N ASN A 457 -7.98 -0.11 -27.24
CA ASN A 457 -8.17 1.34 -27.18
C ASN A 457 -8.17 1.86 -25.74
N TYR A 458 -7.17 2.68 -25.40
CA TYR A 458 -6.94 3.23 -24.08
C TYR A 458 -7.07 4.76 -24.08
N ALA A 459 -7.78 5.30 -23.11
CA ALA A 459 -7.85 6.74 -22.82
C ALA A 459 -7.06 7.06 -21.55
N PHE A 460 -6.45 8.24 -21.51
CA PHE A 460 -5.67 8.73 -20.38
C PHE A 460 -6.11 10.15 -20.03
N THR A 461 -6.49 10.35 -18.78
CA THR A 461 -6.93 11.66 -18.29
C THR A 461 -6.13 12.02 -17.03
N PRO A 462 -5.80 13.32 -16.81
CA PRO A 462 -5.16 13.75 -15.58
C PRO A 462 -5.98 13.34 -14.35
N ASP A 463 -5.29 12.85 -13.32
CA ASP A 463 -5.87 12.43 -12.04
C ASP A 463 -5.38 13.36 -10.93
N TYR A 464 -6.22 14.35 -10.55
CA TYR A 464 -5.89 15.42 -9.60
C TYR A 464 -6.78 15.38 -8.35
#